data_be88782d394d8bccf3e1430b8953324c
#
_entry.id   be88782d394d8bccf3e1430b8953324c
#
_cell.length_a   1.000
_cell.length_b   1.000
_cell.length_c   1.000
_cell.angle_alpha   90.00
_cell.angle_beta   90.00
_cell.angle_gamma   90.00
#
_symmetry.space_group_name_H-M   'P 1'
#
loop_
_entity.id
_entity.type
_entity.pdbx_description
1 polymer ?
#
loop_
_entity_poly.entity_id
_entity_poly.type
_entity_poly.pdbx_seq_one_letter_code
_entity_poly.pdbx_strand_id
1 'polypeptide(L)'
;MKLSTRPHRGVTRSRILATFAAAGCAAAVLTAAGPAAAGTAAVRTGAAAATAAAATARATAVNGRIAFSQWDLLPGGNLAGPSNVYTINPNGTGRRQLTHVGKKHAAGAPDWSRDGTKIVYESNQTGNYRIWVMNADGSGQRRLTNDPGFMDLQPAWSPDGRHIVFSRCTTQPGGTGCDLEVMTARGTGMRRLADDHWSWVHAEYSPDGRQIVVAADRGGFLSALWLMRSNGTGLHRITKPSFEAFWPEWSPDGSRILFTDNCCQGGSNVWTVRPDGTGLRKLTHFSMPLQDGFASYSPDGRQIVMQFNGKCPARGICKYLYVMNADGSGLHPLRTGVPFTFLSDWGRASS
;
A
#
# COMPACT_ATOMS: atom_id res chain seq x y z
N MET A 1 -46.08 39.60 -25.35
CA MET A 1 -45.96 38.39 -24.52
C MET A 1 -44.66 37.69 -24.91
N LYS A 2 -43.58 37.94 -24.16
CA LYS A 2 -42.23 37.38 -24.42
C LYS A 2 -41.94 36.35 -23.35
N LEU A 3 -41.83 35.07 -23.69
CA LEU A 3 -41.37 34.00 -22.87
C LEU A 3 -39.84 33.87 -23.00
N SER A 4 -39.14 34.12 -21.90
CA SER A 4 -37.70 33.98 -21.76
C SER A 4 -37.37 32.54 -21.40
N THR A 5 -36.65 31.83 -22.24
CA THR A 5 -36.05 30.54 -21.95
C THR A 5 -34.64 30.76 -21.45
N ARG A 6 -34.37 30.38 -20.19
CA ARG A 6 -33.01 30.29 -19.62
C ARG A 6 -32.34 29.01 -20.08
N PRO A 7 -31.04 29.03 -20.43
CA PRO A 7 -30.30 27.82 -20.74
C PRO A 7 -29.84 27.10 -19.46
N HIS A 8 -30.03 25.79 -19.45
CA HIS A 8 -29.46 24.90 -18.45
C HIS A 8 -27.92 24.94 -18.49
N ARG A 9 -27.33 25.31 -17.38
CA ARG A 9 -25.88 25.19 -17.18
C ARG A 9 -25.50 23.71 -17.08
N GLY A 10 -24.64 23.28 -18.00
CA GLY A 10 -24.03 21.95 -17.99
C GLY A 10 -23.18 21.77 -16.74
N VAL A 11 -23.42 20.66 -16.06
CA VAL A 11 -22.60 20.19 -14.93
C VAL A 11 -21.30 19.66 -15.51
N THR A 12 -20.22 20.36 -15.20
CA THR A 12 -18.84 19.96 -15.50
C THR A 12 -18.51 18.68 -14.76
N ARG A 13 -18.02 17.69 -15.48
CA ARG A 13 -17.51 16.43 -14.95
C ARG A 13 -16.39 16.69 -13.96
N SER A 14 -16.65 16.51 -12.68
CA SER A 14 -15.64 16.52 -11.63
C SER A 14 -14.74 15.29 -11.76
N ARG A 15 -13.45 15.55 -11.85
CA ARG A 15 -12.37 14.58 -11.71
C ARG A 15 -12.43 14.03 -10.29
N ILE A 16 -12.60 12.74 -10.14
CA ILE A 16 -12.40 12.06 -8.85
C ILE A 16 -10.88 11.91 -8.67
N LEU A 17 -10.26 12.98 -8.19
CA LEU A 17 -9.04 12.94 -7.40
C LEU A 17 -9.55 12.87 -5.96
N ALA A 18 -9.28 11.80 -5.26
CA ALA A 18 -9.59 11.66 -3.84
C ALA A 18 -8.74 12.66 -3.04
N THR A 19 -9.27 13.87 -2.88
CA THR A 19 -8.80 14.85 -1.89
C THR A 19 -9.68 14.65 -0.66
N PHE A 20 -9.19 13.97 0.35
CA PHE A 20 -9.85 13.89 1.65
C PHE A 20 -9.60 15.19 2.42
N ALA A 21 -10.67 15.98 2.60
CA ALA A 21 -10.69 17.17 3.45
C ALA A 21 -10.97 16.77 4.90
N ALA A 22 -10.23 17.39 5.81
CA ALA A 22 -10.32 17.18 7.27
C ALA A 22 -11.64 17.70 7.84
N ALA A 23 -12.31 16.90 8.65
CA ALA A 23 -13.38 17.33 9.55
C ALA A 23 -13.10 16.84 10.99
N GLY A 24 -13.31 17.73 11.94
CA GLY A 24 -12.79 17.66 13.30
C GLY A 24 -13.38 16.59 14.21
N CYS A 25 -12.56 16.11 15.12
CA CYS A 25 -12.89 15.20 16.21
C CYS A 25 -12.95 15.93 17.55
N ALA A 26 -14.07 15.79 18.26
CA ALA A 26 -14.19 16.10 19.67
C ALA A 26 -13.94 14.83 20.50
N ALA A 27 -13.11 14.94 21.52
CA ALA A 27 -12.72 13.83 22.38
C ALA A 27 -13.76 13.58 23.50
N ALA A 28 -14.09 12.30 23.74
CA ALA A 28 -14.70 11.85 24.98
C ALA A 28 -13.92 10.64 25.53
N VAL A 29 -13.41 10.80 26.74
CA VAL A 29 -12.73 9.77 27.53
C VAL A 29 -13.78 9.00 28.33
N LEU A 30 -13.79 7.68 28.24
CA LEU A 30 -14.49 6.81 29.19
C LEU A 30 -13.65 5.58 29.50
N THR A 31 -13.29 5.45 30.75
CA THR A 31 -12.59 4.33 31.37
C THR A 31 -13.56 3.20 31.74
N ALA A 32 -13.23 1.95 31.44
CA ALA A 32 -13.81 0.80 32.12
C ALA A 32 -12.81 -0.36 32.18
N ALA A 33 -12.55 -0.82 33.39
CA ALA A 33 -11.78 -1.99 33.73
C ALA A 33 -12.69 -3.22 33.92
N GLY A 34 -12.16 -4.42 33.68
CA GLY A 34 -12.80 -5.70 34.04
C GLY A 34 -12.12 -6.92 33.43
N PRO A 35 -12.27 -8.15 33.93
CA PRO A 35 -11.20 -8.87 34.59
C PRO A 35 -10.54 -9.99 33.77
N ALA A 36 -9.42 -10.48 34.30
CA ALA A 36 -8.61 -11.57 33.79
C ALA A 36 -9.30 -12.95 33.88
N ALA A 37 -9.10 -13.79 32.86
CA ALA A 37 -9.30 -15.22 32.96
C ALA A 37 -8.07 -15.97 32.44
N ALA A 38 -7.61 -16.91 33.23
CA ALA A 38 -6.46 -17.79 32.98
C ALA A 38 -6.84 -18.97 32.07
N GLY A 39 -5.87 -19.45 31.30
CA GLY A 39 -5.88 -20.70 30.55
C GLY A 39 -5.02 -20.59 29.30
N THR A 40 -4.02 -21.31 29.05
CA THR A 40 -3.61 -22.68 29.14
C THR A 40 -2.29 -22.91 28.40
N ALA A 41 -1.48 -23.83 28.83
CA ALA A 41 -0.07 -24.04 28.48
C ALA A 41 0.22 -24.83 27.18
N ALA A 42 -0.72 -25.04 26.28
CA ALA A 42 -0.54 -25.93 25.11
C ALA A 42 -0.11 -25.25 23.80
N VAL A 43 -0.01 -23.92 23.74
CA VAL A 43 0.27 -23.18 22.48
C VAL A 43 1.78 -22.85 22.31
N ARG A 44 2.61 -23.11 23.33
CA ARG A 44 4.00 -22.59 23.36
C ARG A 44 4.99 -23.29 22.44
N THR A 45 4.81 -24.55 22.09
CA THR A 45 5.81 -25.31 21.29
C THR A 45 5.71 -25.01 19.79
N GLY A 46 4.52 -24.76 19.25
CA GLY A 46 4.34 -24.40 17.85
C GLY A 46 4.80 -22.98 17.50
N ALA A 47 4.61 -22.04 18.42
CA ALA A 47 5.02 -20.65 18.24
C ALA A 47 6.54 -20.48 18.27
N ALA A 48 7.25 -21.24 19.11
CA ALA A 48 8.72 -21.18 19.17
C ALA A 48 9.38 -21.75 17.91
N ALA A 49 8.85 -22.82 17.33
CA ALA A 49 9.35 -23.37 16.07
C ALA A 49 9.08 -22.44 14.88
N ALA A 50 7.91 -21.80 14.83
CA ALA A 50 7.58 -20.82 13.80
C ALA A 50 8.45 -19.55 13.89
N THR A 51 8.72 -19.07 15.10
CA THR A 51 9.63 -17.93 15.32
C THR A 51 11.07 -18.25 14.98
N ALA A 52 11.56 -19.46 15.27
CA ALA A 52 12.90 -19.88 14.89
C ALA A 52 13.07 -20.03 13.38
N ALA A 53 12.07 -20.60 12.69
CA ALA A 53 12.07 -20.71 11.23
C ALA A 53 11.99 -19.33 10.55
N ALA A 54 11.19 -18.41 11.08
CA ALA A 54 11.11 -17.04 10.60
C ALA A 54 12.41 -16.26 10.85
N ALA A 55 13.05 -16.44 11.99
CA ALA A 55 14.35 -15.84 12.31
C ALA A 55 15.45 -16.35 11.39
N THR A 56 15.45 -17.65 11.07
CA THR A 56 16.43 -18.26 10.13
C THR A 56 16.18 -17.75 8.70
N ALA A 57 14.91 -17.67 8.25
CA ALA A 57 14.55 -17.12 6.95
C ALA A 57 14.92 -15.64 6.82
N ARG A 58 14.87 -14.88 7.90
CA ARG A 58 15.30 -13.47 7.96
C ARG A 58 16.82 -13.34 7.84
N ALA A 59 17.59 -14.20 8.51
CA ALA A 59 19.06 -14.16 8.48
C ALA A 59 19.65 -14.49 7.10
N THR A 60 18.92 -15.21 6.25
CA THR A 60 19.36 -15.61 4.90
C THR A 60 18.78 -14.74 3.77
N ALA A 61 17.84 -13.85 4.07
CA ALA A 61 17.26 -12.97 3.05
C ALA A 61 18.28 -11.91 2.62
N VAL A 62 18.58 -11.87 1.34
CA VAL A 62 19.41 -10.82 0.75
C VAL A 62 18.51 -9.71 0.21
N ASN A 63 18.82 -8.47 0.60
CA ASN A 63 18.08 -7.29 0.13
C ASN A 63 18.37 -7.08 -1.35
N GLY A 64 17.33 -7.06 -2.13
CA GLY A 64 17.38 -6.76 -3.56
C GLY A 64 17.10 -5.29 -3.85
N ARG A 65 16.48 -5.05 -4.99
CA ARG A 65 16.16 -3.69 -5.44
C ARG A 65 14.86 -3.19 -4.82
N ILE A 66 14.76 -1.89 -4.65
CA ILE A 66 13.52 -1.19 -4.28
C ILE A 66 12.80 -0.86 -5.58
N ALA A 67 11.56 -1.32 -5.75
CA ALA A 67 10.65 -0.88 -6.80
C ALA A 67 9.85 0.32 -6.30
N PHE A 68 9.55 1.27 -7.17
CA PHE A 68 8.77 2.45 -6.83
C PHE A 68 8.11 3.06 -8.06
N SER A 69 7.04 3.81 -7.84
CA SER A 69 6.41 4.63 -8.87
C SER A 69 7.00 6.02 -8.88
N GLN A 70 7.18 6.59 -10.05
CA GLN A 70 7.64 7.97 -10.20
C GLN A 70 6.83 8.69 -11.26
N TRP A 71 6.36 9.88 -10.91
CA TRP A 71 5.74 10.81 -11.87
C TRP A 71 6.80 11.65 -12.55
N ASP A 72 6.72 11.75 -13.87
CA ASP A 72 7.53 12.69 -14.62
C ASP A 72 6.97 14.11 -14.43
N LEU A 73 7.86 15.06 -14.17
CA LEU A 73 7.50 16.47 -14.13
C LEU A 73 7.38 17.00 -15.54
N LEU A 74 6.27 17.66 -15.85
CA LEU A 74 6.19 18.52 -17.02
C LEU A 74 7.02 19.81 -16.81
N PRO A 75 7.50 20.45 -17.90
CA PRO A 75 8.06 21.79 -17.83
C PRO A 75 7.12 22.73 -17.08
N GLY A 76 7.63 23.39 -16.02
CA GLY A 76 6.81 24.22 -15.12
C GLY A 76 6.42 23.56 -13.78
N GLY A 77 6.84 22.30 -13.52
CA GLY A 77 6.68 21.67 -12.21
C GLY A 77 5.30 21.04 -11.95
N ASN A 78 4.45 20.94 -12.97
CA ASN A 78 3.14 20.32 -12.86
C ASN A 78 3.21 18.78 -12.94
N LEU A 79 2.54 18.09 -12.00
CA LEU A 79 2.37 16.64 -11.98
C LEU A 79 1.34 16.18 -13.03
N ALA A 80 1.62 16.34 -14.29
CA ALA A 80 0.71 15.93 -15.39
C ALA A 80 1.40 15.00 -16.40
N GLY A 81 2.62 14.57 -16.11
CA GLY A 81 3.35 13.58 -16.90
C GLY A 81 2.91 12.15 -16.61
N PRO A 82 3.45 11.16 -17.36
CA PRO A 82 3.22 9.76 -17.07
C PRO A 82 3.82 9.37 -15.72
N SER A 83 3.19 8.43 -15.02
CA SER A 83 3.83 7.70 -13.93
C SER A 83 4.38 6.40 -14.45
N ASN A 84 5.59 6.05 -14.05
CA ASN A 84 6.24 4.80 -14.43
C ASN A 84 6.79 4.06 -13.22
N VAL A 85 6.94 2.75 -13.36
CA VAL A 85 7.61 1.89 -12.38
C VAL A 85 9.12 1.93 -12.63
N TYR A 86 9.87 2.15 -11.58
CA TYR A 86 11.33 2.17 -11.54
C TYR A 86 11.84 1.19 -10.49
N THR A 87 13.10 0.82 -10.60
CA THR A 87 13.85 0.17 -9.52
C THR A 87 15.15 0.90 -9.22
N ILE A 88 15.64 0.78 -7.97
CA ILE A 88 16.90 1.35 -7.51
C ILE A 88 17.57 0.40 -6.53
N ASN A 89 18.91 0.44 -6.46
CA ASN A 89 19.63 -0.29 -5.41
C ASN A 89 19.39 0.35 -4.03
N PRO A 90 19.48 -0.41 -2.93
CA PRO A 90 19.31 0.11 -1.57
C PRO A 90 20.27 1.26 -1.20
N ASN A 91 21.40 1.37 -1.87
CA ASN A 91 22.37 2.47 -1.69
C ASN A 91 22.06 3.71 -2.56
N GLY A 92 20.92 3.74 -3.27
CA GLY A 92 20.51 4.86 -4.12
C GLY A 92 21.16 4.90 -5.51
N THR A 93 21.92 3.89 -5.91
CA THR A 93 22.55 3.81 -7.23
C THR A 93 21.75 2.93 -8.20
N GLY A 94 22.13 2.96 -9.49
CA GLY A 94 21.62 2.02 -10.49
C GLY A 94 20.11 2.12 -10.73
N ARG A 95 19.53 3.30 -10.68
CA ARG A 95 18.11 3.51 -11.04
C ARG A 95 17.82 3.02 -12.45
N ARG A 96 16.73 2.27 -12.62
CA ARG A 96 16.26 1.75 -13.90
C ARG A 96 14.76 2.00 -14.05
N GLN A 97 14.35 2.49 -15.20
CA GLN A 97 12.94 2.56 -15.59
C GLN A 97 12.52 1.20 -16.16
N LEU A 98 11.41 0.65 -15.67
CA LEU A 98 10.90 -0.66 -16.09
C LEU A 98 9.68 -0.55 -17.00
N THR A 99 8.83 0.48 -16.83
CA THR A 99 7.68 0.73 -17.70
C THR A 99 7.85 2.03 -18.47
N HIS A 100 7.24 2.11 -19.66
CA HIS A 100 7.33 3.26 -20.56
C HIS A 100 5.92 3.62 -21.07
N VAL A 101 5.02 4.00 -20.15
CA VAL A 101 3.64 4.36 -20.50
C VAL A 101 3.57 5.75 -21.11
N GLY A 102 2.59 5.97 -21.99
CA GLY A 102 2.42 7.26 -22.68
C GLY A 102 2.01 8.40 -21.73
N LYS A 103 2.16 9.64 -22.18
CA LYS A 103 1.98 10.89 -21.40
C LYS A 103 0.66 11.02 -20.63
N LYS A 104 -0.39 10.28 -21.01
CA LYS A 104 -1.71 10.31 -20.34
C LYS A 104 -1.97 9.10 -19.46
N HIS A 105 -0.97 8.26 -19.29
CA HIS A 105 -1.09 6.97 -18.59
C HIS A 105 -0.21 6.93 -17.35
N ALA A 106 -0.53 5.99 -16.48
CA ALA A 106 0.21 5.73 -15.27
C ALA A 106 0.45 4.22 -15.11
N ALA A 107 1.61 3.88 -14.61
CA ALA A 107 1.95 2.58 -14.06
C ALA A 107 2.49 2.81 -12.64
N GLY A 108 2.02 2.01 -11.67
CA GLY A 108 2.35 2.22 -10.27
C GLY A 108 2.01 1.05 -9.37
N ALA A 109 2.07 1.27 -8.06
CA ALA A 109 1.85 0.27 -7.02
C ALA A 109 2.60 -1.06 -7.31
N PRO A 110 3.92 -1.01 -7.51
CA PRO A 110 4.69 -2.23 -7.73
C PRO A 110 4.79 -3.04 -6.45
N ASP A 111 4.67 -4.37 -6.59
CA ASP A 111 4.92 -5.32 -5.52
C ASP A 111 5.76 -6.51 -6.05
N TRP A 112 6.82 -6.85 -5.32
CA TRP A 112 7.75 -7.91 -5.69
C TRP A 112 7.22 -9.31 -5.34
N SER A 113 7.38 -10.24 -6.26
CA SER A 113 7.28 -11.66 -5.87
C SER A 113 8.37 -12.01 -4.87
N ARG A 114 8.05 -12.89 -3.91
CA ARG A 114 8.96 -13.25 -2.81
C ARG A 114 10.33 -13.80 -3.27
N ASP A 115 10.38 -14.40 -4.46
CA ASP A 115 11.62 -14.91 -5.07
C ASP A 115 12.43 -13.82 -5.81
N GLY A 116 11.93 -12.58 -5.85
CA GLY A 116 12.57 -11.45 -6.52
C GLY A 116 12.62 -11.53 -8.03
N THR A 117 11.85 -12.44 -8.66
CA THR A 117 11.91 -12.66 -10.11
C THR A 117 10.87 -11.87 -10.90
N LYS A 118 9.79 -11.43 -10.25
CA LYS A 118 8.67 -10.72 -10.88
C LYS A 118 8.20 -9.53 -10.08
N ILE A 119 7.54 -8.61 -10.79
CA ILE A 119 6.85 -7.45 -10.21
C ILE A 119 5.40 -7.49 -10.74
N VAL A 120 4.43 -7.42 -9.83
CA VAL A 120 3.05 -7.09 -10.15
C VAL A 120 2.86 -5.58 -9.99
N TYR A 121 2.02 -4.96 -10.81
CA TYR A 121 1.78 -3.52 -10.77
C TYR A 121 0.43 -3.17 -11.39
N GLU A 122 -0.05 -1.98 -11.13
CA GLU A 122 -1.23 -1.43 -11.77
C GLU A 122 -0.86 -0.51 -12.93
N SER A 123 -1.67 -0.47 -13.98
CA SER A 123 -1.51 0.49 -15.07
C SER A 123 -2.81 0.75 -15.83
N ASN A 124 -3.00 2.01 -16.23
CA ASN A 124 -4.12 2.43 -17.08
C ASN A 124 -3.73 2.61 -18.56
N GLN A 125 -2.61 2.06 -19.00
CA GLN A 125 -2.13 2.21 -20.39
C GLN A 125 -3.09 1.64 -21.46
N THR A 126 -4.08 0.85 -21.05
CA THR A 126 -5.13 0.30 -21.92
C THR A 126 -6.53 0.86 -21.61
N GLY A 127 -6.62 2.02 -20.96
CA GLY A 127 -7.86 2.68 -20.56
C GLY A 127 -7.99 2.78 -19.04
N ASN A 128 -8.85 1.98 -18.40
CA ASN A 128 -8.93 1.91 -16.94
C ASN A 128 -7.73 1.19 -16.33
N TYR A 129 -7.46 1.42 -15.05
CA TYR A 129 -6.44 0.70 -14.31
C TYR A 129 -6.68 -0.82 -14.33
N ARG A 130 -5.62 -1.58 -14.60
CA ARG A 130 -5.58 -3.04 -14.66
C ARG A 130 -4.38 -3.55 -13.91
N ILE A 131 -4.44 -4.81 -13.48
CA ILE A 131 -3.28 -5.49 -12.93
C ILE A 131 -2.44 -6.05 -14.06
N TRP A 132 -1.15 -5.81 -13.97
CA TRP A 132 -0.10 -6.26 -14.88
C TRP A 132 0.99 -6.99 -14.12
N VAL A 133 1.74 -7.81 -14.81
CA VAL A 133 2.94 -8.48 -14.30
C VAL A 133 4.08 -8.33 -15.30
N MET A 134 5.30 -8.24 -14.78
CA MET A 134 6.54 -8.23 -15.56
C MET A 134 7.63 -9.03 -14.86
N ASN A 135 8.71 -9.33 -15.57
CA ASN A 135 9.95 -9.84 -14.99
C ASN A 135 10.67 -8.72 -14.22
N ALA A 136 11.57 -9.09 -13.31
CA ALA A 136 12.37 -8.17 -12.49
C ALA A 136 13.16 -7.12 -13.28
N ASP A 137 13.51 -7.43 -14.53
CA ASP A 137 14.23 -6.55 -15.46
C ASP A 137 13.32 -5.62 -16.28
N GLY A 138 11.98 -5.73 -16.11
CA GLY A 138 10.96 -4.97 -16.86
C GLY A 138 10.48 -5.65 -18.14
N SER A 139 11.05 -6.80 -18.54
CA SER A 139 10.63 -7.56 -19.70
C SER A 139 9.35 -8.36 -19.43
N GLY A 140 8.74 -8.93 -20.47
CA GLY A 140 7.61 -9.84 -20.34
C GLY A 140 6.35 -9.21 -19.75
N GLN A 141 6.13 -7.92 -19.96
CA GLN A 141 4.95 -7.20 -19.46
C GLN A 141 3.67 -7.82 -20.01
N ARG A 142 2.77 -8.22 -19.12
CA ARG A 142 1.52 -8.87 -19.47
C ARG A 142 0.37 -8.39 -18.57
N ARG A 143 -0.74 -8.00 -19.18
CA ARG A 143 -1.98 -7.67 -18.48
C ARG A 143 -2.65 -8.93 -17.92
N LEU A 144 -3.10 -8.87 -16.67
CA LEU A 144 -3.79 -9.96 -15.98
C LEU A 144 -5.30 -9.79 -15.92
N THR A 145 -5.79 -8.54 -15.82
CA THR A 145 -7.24 -8.24 -15.71
C THR A 145 -7.74 -7.43 -16.89
N ASN A 146 -9.01 -7.58 -17.26
CA ASN A 146 -9.56 -6.97 -18.48
C ASN A 146 -11.07 -6.61 -18.42
N ASP A 147 -11.67 -6.51 -17.25
CA ASP A 147 -13.09 -6.19 -17.14
C ASP A 147 -13.32 -4.67 -17.27
N PRO A 148 -14.03 -4.16 -18.32
CA PRO A 148 -14.19 -2.73 -18.56
C PRO A 148 -15.03 -2.01 -17.49
N GLY A 149 -15.86 -2.74 -16.73
CA GLY A 149 -16.72 -2.17 -15.68
C GLY A 149 -15.99 -1.83 -14.39
N PHE A 150 -14.69 -2.12 -14.28
CA PHE A 150 -13.94 -1.96 -13.04
C PHE A 150 -12.62 -1.23 -13.25
N MET A 151 -12.04 -0.78 -12.15
CA MET A 151 -10.62 -0.46 -12.00
C MET A 151 -10.03 -1.47 -11.02
N ASP A 152 -8.91 -2.07 -11.40
CA ASP A 152 -8.17 -3.01 -10.56
C ASP A 152 -6.88 -2.34 -10.09
N LEU A 153 -6.68 -2.26 -8.77
CA LEU A 153 -5.68 -1.41 -8.13
C LEU A 153 -4.92 -2.17 -7.04
N GLN A 154 -3.72 -1.70 -6.72
CA GLN A 154 -2.96 -2.07 -5.53
C GLN A 154 -2.78 -3.60 -5.37
N PRO A 155 -2.17 -4.26 -6.36
CA PRO A 155 -1.96 -5.69 -6.31
C PRO A 155 -0.84 -6.05 -5.33
N ALA A 156 -0.97 -7.21 -4.66
CA ALA A 156 0.10 -7.81 -3.86
C ALA A 156 0.20 -9.32 -4.10
N TRP A 157 1.43 -9.85 -4.14
CA TRP A 157 1.72 -11.27 -4.30
C TRP A 157 1.42 -12.08 -3.04
N SER A 158 0.90 -13.28 -3.21
CA SER A 158 1.01 -14.29 -2.17
C SER A 158 2.47 -14.75 -2.02
N PRO A 159 2.93 -15.11 -0.81
CA PRO A 159 4.33 -15.47 -0.59
C PRO A 159 4.77 -16.77 -1.30
N ASP A 160 3.84 -17.60 -1.74
CA ASP A 160 4.11 -18.78 -2.58
C ASP A 160 4.17 -18.46 -4.09
N GLY A 161 3.93 -17.18 -4.47
CA GLY A 161 3.94 -16.72 -5.85
C GLY A 161 2.80 -17.24 -6.72
N ARG A 162 1.77 -17.85 -6.13
CA ARG A 162 0.67 -18.49 -6.88
C ARG A 162 -0.54 -17.61 -7.05
N HIS A 163 -0.74 -16.62 -6.17
CA HIS A 163 -1.91 -15.76 -6.15
C HIS A 163 -1.53 -14.28 -6.09
N ILE A 164 -2.46 -13.44 -6.49
CA ILE A 164 -2.39 -11.99 -6.38
C ILE A 164 -3.71 -11.53 -5.76
N VAL A 165 -3.62 -10.76 -4.66
CA VAL A 165 -4.74 -10.04 -4.07
C VAL A 165 -4.74 -8.62 -4.59
N PHE A 166 -5.89 -8.01 -4.80
CA PHE A 166 -6.02 -6.64 -5.32
C PHE A 166 -7.37 -6.03 -4.98
N SER A 167 -7.44 -4.70 -5.05
CA SER A 167 -8.67 -3.93 -4.90
C SER A 167 -9.37 -3.79 -6.24
N ARG A 168 -10.66 -4.14 -6.33
CA ARG A 168 -11.49 -4.00 -7.52
C ARG A 168 -12.59 -2.99 -7.29
N CYS A 169 -12.49 -1.83 -7.93
CA CYS A 169 -13.41 -0.72 -7.77
C CYS A 169 -14.32 -0.59 -8.99
N THR A 170 -15.63 -0.47 -8.77
CA THR A 170 -16.58 -0.24 -9.87
C THR A 170 -16.39 1.14 -10.50
N THR A 171 -16.50 1.21 -11.82
CA THR A 171 -16.52 2.48 -12.57
C THR A 171 -17.93 2.96 -12.88
N GLN A 172 -18.96 2.23 -12.44
CA GLN A 172 -20.36 2.59 -12.68
C GLN A 172 -20.77 3.81 -11.85
N PRO A 173 -21.59 4.72 -12.40
CA PRO A 173 -22.15 5.83 -11.65
C PRO A 173 -22.98 5.32 -10.45
N GLY A 174 -22.71 5.85 -9.27
CA GLY A 174 -23.38 5.45 -8.02
C GLY A 174 -22.82 4.20 -7.36
N GLY A 175 -21.83 3.55 -7.97
CA GLY A 175 -21.06 2.48 -7.30
C GLY A 175 -20.19 3.04 -6.18
N THR A 176 -20.24 2.42 -5.03
CA THR A 176 -19.49 2.84 -3.83
C THR A 176 -18.50 1.76 -3.44
N GLY A 177 -17.25 2.18 -3.23
CA GLY A 177 -16.23 1.31 -2.67
C GLY A 177 -15.49 0.40 -3.67
N CYS A 178 -14.60 -0.38 -3.10
CA CYS A 178 -13.79 -1.37 -3.79
C CYS A 178 -13.93 -2.72 -3.07
N ASP A 179 -14.13 -3.77 -3.83
CA ASP A 179 -14.09 -5.15 -3.33
C ASP A 179 -12.64 -5.63 -3.20
N LEU A 180 -12.41 -6.59 -2.31
CA LEU A 180 -11.15 -7.30 -2.24
C LEU A 180 -11.25 -8.59 -3.06
N GLU A 181 -10.43 -8.70 -4.09
CA GLU A 181 -10.40 -9.83 -5.01
C GLU A 181 -9.07 -10.58 -4.95
N VAL A 182 -9.11 -11.86 -5.27
CA VAL A 182 -7.91 -12.68 -5.46
C VAL A 182 -7.99 -13.43 -6.78
N MET A 183 -6.87 -13.58 -7.45
CA MET A 183 -6.72 -14.39 -8.67
C MET A 183 -5.43 -15.20 -8.62
N THR A 184 -5.29 -16.18 -9.52
CA THR A 184 -4.00 -16.84 -9.70
C THR A 184 -2.97 -15.88 -10.33
N ALA A 185 -1.69 -16.16 -10.18
CA ALA A 185 -0.58 -15.42 -10.82
C ALA A 185 -0.67 -15.38 -12.37
N ARG A 186 -1.54 -16.22 -12.95
CA ARG A 186 -1.81 -16.23 -14.40
C ARG A 186 -2.95 -15.29 -14.82
N GLY A 187 -3.68 -14.72 -13.86
CA GLY A 187 -4.86 -13.86 -14.11
C GLY A 187 -6.17 -14.64 -14.27
N THR A 188 -6.23 -15.88 -13.78
CA THR A 188 -7.41 -16.76 -13.85
C THR A 188 -7.95 -17.04 -12.45
N GLY A 189 -9.14 -17.67 -12.37
CA GLY A 189 -9.70 -18.10 -11.09
C GLY A 189 -9.99 -16.93 -10.12
N MET A 190 -10.40 -15.80 -10.67
CA MET A 190 -10.77 -14.62 -9.88
C MET A 190 -11.93 -14.93 -8.96
N ARG A 191 -11.82 -14.53 -7.71
CA ARG A 191 -12.89 -14.66 -6.72
C ARG A 191 -12.82 -13.53 -5.69
N ARG A 192 -13.98 -13.11 -5.20
CA ARG A 192 -14.10 -12.12 -4.14
C ARG A 192 -13.73 -12.74 -2.79
N LEU A 193 -12.92 -12.03 -2.01
CA LEU A 193 -12.53 -12.44 -0.65
C LEU A 193 -13.44 -11.84 0.40
N ALA A 194 -13.80 -10.59 0.25
CA ALA A 194 -14.71 -9.90 1.16
C ALA A 194 -15.80 -9.23 0.34
N ASP A 195 -17.03 -9.52 0.75
CA ASP A 195 -18.27 -9.06 0.16
C ASP A 195 -18.84 -8.00 1.08
N ASP A 196 -18.56 -6.76 0.79
CA ASP A 196 -19.20 -5.68 1.52
C ASP A 196 -19.14 -4.37 0.73
N HIS A 197 -20.10 -3.51 0.97
CA HIS A 197 -20.14 -2.13 0.49
C HIS A 197 -19.05 -1.25 1.12
N TRP A 198 -17.88 -1.83 1.45
CA TRP A 198 -16.73 -1.16 2.03
C TRP A 198 -15.69 -0.85 0.95
N SER A 199 -14.85 0.13 1.20
CA SER A 199 -13.66 0.34 0.39
C SER A 199 -12.50 -0.46 0.96
N TRP A 200 -12.21 -1.62 0.36
CA TRP A 200 -11.07 -2.46 0.67
C TRP A 200 -9.88 -2.04 -0.16
N VAL A 201 -8.83 -1.56 0.50
CA VAL A 201 -7.65 -1.03 -0.20
C VAL A 201 -6.35 -1.51 0.48
N HIS A 202 -5.27 -1.61 -0.30
CA HIS A 202 -3.93 -1.93 0.17
C HIS A 202 -3.88 -3.24 0.98
N ALA A 203 -4.27 -4.33 0.35
CA ALA A 203 -4.21 -5.66 0.96
C ALA A 203 -2.81 -6.27 0.81
N GLU A 204 -2.34 -6.96 1.87
CA GLU A 204 -1.03 -7.60 1.91
C GLU A 204 -1.11 -8.98 2.58
N TYR A 205 -0.46 -9.99 2.00
CA TYR A 205 -0.38 -11.32 2.57
C TYR A 205 0.64 -11.38 3.72
N SER A 206 0.30 -12.12 4.78
CA SER A 206 1.29 -12.50 5.80
C SER A 206 2.41 -13.34 5.18
N PRO A 207 3.64 -13.29 5.72
CA PRO A 207 4.78 -14.04 5.17
C PRO A 207 4.59 -15.56 5.11
N ASP A 208 3.69 -16.11 5.92
CA ASP A 208 3.31 -17.53 5.91
C ASP A 208 2.12 -17.84 4.97
N GLY A 209 1.54 -16.81 4.35
CA GLY A 209 0.43 -16.92 3.41
C GLY A 209 -0.93 -17.24 4.03
N ARG A 210 -1.04 -17.27 5.37
CA ARG A 210 -2.27 -17.71 6.06
C ARG A 210 -3.26 -16.58 6.29
N GLN A 211 -2.79 -15.34 6.32
CA GLN A 211 -3.59 -14.16 6.62
C GLN A 211 -3.40 -13.08 5.56
N ILE A 212 -4.33 -12.17 5.51
CA ILE A 212 -4.28 -10.93 4.74
C ILE A 212 -4.59 -9.79 5.69
N VAL A 213 -3.73 -8.78 5.73
CA VAL A 213 -4.04 -7.48 6.33
C VAL A 213 -4.55 -6.56 5.24
N VAL A 214 -5.50 -5.70 5.57
CA VAL A 214 -6.09 -4.76 4.61
C VAL A 214 -6.54 -3.49 5.33
N ALA A 215 -6.42 -2.35 4.67
CA ALA A 215 -7.05 -1.12 5.12
C ALA A 215 -8.47 -1.05 4.58
N ALA A 216 -9.44 -0.72 5.44
CA ALA A 216 -10.82 -0.55 5.01
C ALA A 216 -11.55 0.51 5.84
N ASP A 217 -12.45 1.24 5.18
CA ASP A 217 -13.47 2.04 5.84
C ASP A 217 -14.84 1.32 5.76
N ARG A 218 -15.63 1.47 6.80
CA ARG A 218 -16.98 0.88 6.89
C ARG A 218 -18.04 1.96 6.77
N GLY A 219 -18.12 2.62 5.60
CA GLY A 219 -19.11 3.65 5.34
C GLY A 219 -18.93 4.90 6.20
N GLY A 220 -17.71 5.15 6.67
CA GLY A 220 -17.29 6.33 7.40
C GLY A 220 -15.94 6.83 6.88
N PHE A 221 -15.57 8.06 7.21
CA PHE A 221 -14.37 8.70 6.70
C PHE A 221 -13.06 8.20 7.36
N LEU A 222 -13.11 7.18 8.21
CA LEU A 222 -11.97 6.74 9.02
C LEU A 222 -11.59 5.30 8.69
N SER A 223 -10.48 5.12 7.99
CA SER A 223 -9.91 3.82 7.69
C SER A 223 -9.28 3.15 8.92
N ALA A 224 -9.39 1.84 9.00
CA ALA A 224 -8.73 1.01 10.01
C ALA A 224 -8.08 -0.20 9.35
N LEU A 225 -7.11 -0.83 10.05
CA LEU A 225 -6.57 -2.11 9.62
C LEU A 225 -7.46 -3.25 10.10
N TRP A 226 -7.71 -4.14 9.18
CA TRP A 226 -8.44 -5.38 9.38
C TRP A 226 -7.56 -6.57 9.00
N LEU A 227 -7.78 -7.69 9.66
CA LEU A 227 -7.09 -8.93 9.42
C LEU A 227 -8.11 -10.02 9.12
N MET A 228 -7.82 -10.86 8.12
CA MET A 228 -8.61 -12.04 7.76
C MET A 228 -7.71 -13.21 7.43
N ARG A 229 -8.26 -14.42 7.38
CA ARG A 229 -7.58 -15.57 6.78
C ARG A 229 -7.48 -15.37 5.27
N SER A 230 -6.49 -15.98 4.62
CA SER A 230 -6.29 -15.87 3.16
C SER A 230 -7.45 -16.44 2.32
N ASN A 231 -8.36 -17.18 2.94
CA ASN A 231 -9.61 -17.62 2.31
C ASN A 231 -10.78 -16.63 2.45
N GLY A 232 -10.57 -15.47 3.09
CA GLY A 232 -11.57 -14.42 3.32
C GLY A 232 -12.36 -14.55 4.63
N THR A 233 -12.14 -15.60 5.43
CA THR A 233 -12.87 -15.81 6.69
C THR A 233 -12.19 -15.19 7.90
N GLY A 234 -12.90 -15.02 9.01
CA GLY A 234 -12.35 -14.58 10.29
C GLY A 234 -11.94 -13.10 10.31
N LEU A 235 -12.60 -12.28 9.51
CA LEU A 235 -12.39 -10.84 9.44
C LEU A 235 -12.58 -10.18 10.81
N HIS A 236 -11.56 -9.44 11.26
CA HIS A 236 -11.63 -8.64 12.48
C HIS A 236 -10.70 -7.43 12.41
N ARG A 237 -11.04 -6.39 13.13
CA ARG A 237 -10.29 -5.14 13.17
C ARG A 237 -9.14 -5.21 14.18
N ILE A 238 -7.95 -4.71 13.79
CA ILE A 238 -6.76 -4.69 14.63
C ILE A 238 -6.29 -3.29 15.03
N THR A 239 -6.78 -2.21 14.39
CA THR A 239 -6.52 -0.83 14.83
C THR A 239 -7.83 -0.09 15.12
N LYS A 240 -7.75 0.97 15.93
CA LYS A 240 -8.90 1.87 16.12
C LYS A 240 -9.13 2.72 14.87
N PRO A 241 -10.39 3.03 14.48
CA PRO A 241 -10.67 3.88 13.32
C PRO A 241 -10.05 5.28 13.42
N SER A 242 -9.87 5.79 14.64
CA SER A 242 -9.24 7.08 14.89
C SER A 242 -7.80 7.22 14.42
N PHE A 243 -7.16 6.14 13.97
CA PHE A 243 -5.82 6.17 13.38
C PHE A 243 -5.82 6.53 11.91
N GLU A 244 -6.96 6.39 11.19
CA GLU A 244 -6.97 6.48 9.72
C GLU A 244 -5.79 5.71 9.11
N ALA A 245 -5.71 4.42 9.44
CA ALA A 245 -4.58 3.57 9.10
C ALA A 245 -4.65 3.13 7.64
N PHE A 246 -3.55 3.35 6.90
CA PHE A 246 -3.40 3.01 5.48
C PHE A 246 -2.09 2.29 5.22
N TRP A 247 -2.00 1.65 4.04
CA TRP A 247 -0.81 0.98 3.52
C TRP A 247 -0.17 0.04 4.53
N PRO A 248 -0.92 -0.97 4.98
CA PRO A 248 -0.36 -1.98 5.84
C PRO A 248 0.65 -2.84 5.08
N GLU A 249 1.72 -3.24 5.76
CA GLU A 249 2.68 -4.21 5.29
C GLU A 249 3.20 -5.08 6.43
N TRP A 250 3.39 -6.36 6.15
CA TRP A 250 3.91 -7.29 7.13
C TRP A 250 5.43 -7.16 7.29
N SER A 251 5.92 -7.25 8.53
CA SER A 251 7.34 -7.54 8.73
C SER A 251 7.67 -8.93 8.17
N PRO A 252 8.88 -9.15 7.60
CA PRO A 252 9.25 -10.44 6.99
C PRO A 252 9.18 -11.65 7.92
N ASP A 253 9.22 -11.42 9.24
CA ASP A 253 9.07 -12.45 10.28
C ASP A 253 7.61 -12.64 10.74
N GLY A 254 6.66 -11.84 10.19
CA GLY A 254 5.25 -11.91 10.55
C GLY A 254 4.90 -11.40 11.96
N SER A 255 5.86 -10.82 12.68
CA SER A 255 5.64 -10.41 14.07
C SER A 255 4.95 -9.05 14.20
N ARG A 256 5.01 -8.24 13.14
CA ARG A 256 4.45 -6.89 13.11
C ARG A 256 3.82 -6.55 11.77
N ILE A 257 2.93 -5.58 11.81
CA ILE A 257 2.33 -4.90 10.67
C ILE A 257 2.73 -3.43 10.74
N LEU A 258 3.41 -2.97 9.70
CA LEU A 258 3.73 -1.57 9.44
C LEU A 258 2.50 -0.90 8.85
N PHE A 259 2.27 0.37 9.15
CA PHE A 259 1.22 1.17 8.52
C PHE A 259 1.49 2.66 8.68
N THR A 260 0.79 3.47 7.92
CA THR A 260 0.84 4.93 8.03
C THR A 260 -0.51 5.44 8.53
N ASP A 261 -0.49 6.37 9.49
CA ASP A 261 -1.67 7.13 9.86
C ASP A 261 -1.84 8.33 8.91
N ASN A 262 -3.07 8.72 8.66
CA ASN A 262 -3.41 9.96 7.95
C ASN A 262 -4.18 10.91 8.85
N CYS A 263 -4.11 10.69 10.18
CA CYS A 263 -4.97 11.37 11.14
C CYS A 263 -4.49 12.76 11.59
N CYS A 264 -5.44 13.66 11.52
CA CYS A 264 -5.75 14.75 12.47
C CYS A 264 -4.56 15.46 13.12
N GLN A 265 -4.19 16.63 12.63
CA GLN A 265 -3.40 17.64 13.37
C GLN A 265 -1.93 17.32 13.63
N GLY A 266 -1.17 16.87 12.67
CA GLY A 266 0.26 16.81 12.89
C GLY A 266 1.09 15.96 11.93
N GLY A 267 0.55 15.58 10.80
CA GLY A 267 1.27 14.85 9.76
C GLY A 267 1.13 13.34 9.86
N SER A 268 1.21 12.68 8.73
CA SER A 268 1.22 11.21 8.64
C SER A 268 2.51 10.66 9.22
N ASN A 269 2.40 9.60 9.99
CA ASN A 269 3.54 8.94 10.61
C ASN A 269 3.51 7.44 10.34
N VAL A 270 4.67 6.84 10.38
CA VAL A 270 4.84 5.39 10.28
C VAL A 270 4.70 4.76 11.66
N TRP A 271 3.90 3.71 11.72
CA TRP A 271 3.59 2.96 12.93
C TRP A 271 3.79 1.47 12.71
N THR A 272 3.92 0.74 13.82
CA THR A 272 3.81 -0.72 13.81
C THR A 272 2.84 -1.21 14.89
N VAL A 273 2.17 -2.32 14.60
CA VAL A 273 1.28 -3.03 15.51
C VAL A 273 1.51 -4.53 15.39
N ARG A 274 1.23 -5.32 16.44
CA ARG A 274 1.20 -6.78 16.32
C ARG A 274 -0.09 -7.22 15.62
N PRO A 275 -0.11 -8.44 15.01
CA PRO A 275 -1.32 -8.98 14.38
C PRO A 275 -2.51 -9.12 15.33
N ASP A 276 -2.27 -9.26 16.63
CA ASP A 276 -3.31 -9.30 17.67
C ASP A 276 -3.84 -7.91 18.07
N GLY A 277 -3.38 -6.84 17.41
CA GLY A 277 -3.75 -5.44 17.70
C GLY A 277 -3.01 -4.83 18.88
N THR A 278 -2.12 -5.55 19.55
CA THR A 278 -1.33 -5.05 20.69
C THR A 278 0.01 -4.47 20.26
N GLY A 279 0.73 -3.86 21.17
CA GLY A 279 2.10 -3.39 20.95
C GLY A 279 2.21 -2.30 19.89
N LEU A 280 1.20 -1.45 19.76
CA LEU A 280 1.23 -0.28 18.89
C LEU A 280 2.41 0.61 19.23
N ARG A 281 3.20 0.97 18.20
CA ARG A 281 4.40 1.79 18.35
C ARG A 281 4.53 2.77 17.19
N LYS A 282 4.72 4.04 17.50
CA LYS A 282 5.06 5.10 16.53
C LYS A 282 6.55 5.04 16.22
N LEU A 283 6.92 4.98 14.94
CA LEU A 283 8.31 4.94 14.49
C LEU A 283 8.83 6.32 14.08
N THR A 284 7.97 7.18 13.55
CA THR A 284 8.34 8.53 13.11
C THR A 284 7.53 9.59 13.87
N HIS A 285 8.07 10.81 13.99
CA HIS A 285 7.48 11.90 14.73
C HIS A 285 7.49 13.18 13.89
N PHE A 286 6.85 13.14 12.72
CA PHE A 286 6.75 14.29 11.84
C PHE A 286 5.64 15.22 12.28
N SER A 287 5.90 16.53 12.24
CA SER A 287 4.95 17.59 12.56
C SER A 287 4.32 18.26 11.33
N MET A 288 4.77 17.89 10.12
CA MET A 288 4.24 18.40 8.86
C MET A 288 3.25 17.39 8.28
N PRO A 289 2.18 17.83 7.61
CA PRO A 289 1.28 16.91 6.91
C PRO A 289 2.06 16.20 5.80
N LEU A 290 2.41 14.95 6.07
CA LEU A 290 2.84 14.03 5.04
C LEU A 290 1.58 13.56 4.35
N GLN A 291 1.37 13.94 3.12
CA GLN A 291 0.38 13.28 2.30
C GLN A 291 1.04 12.03 1.72
N ASP A 292 0.40 10.88 1.96
CA ASP A 292 0.73 9.59 1.37
C ASP A 292 2.09 9.01 1.81
N GLY A 293 2.17 8.50 3.03
CA GLY A 293 3.35 7.80 3.53
C GLY A 293 3.30 6.30 3.24
N PHE A 294 3.80 5.85 2.11
CA PHE A 294 4.07 4.44 1.86
C PHE A 294 5.35 4.03 2.57
N ALA A 295 5.34 2.91 3.24
CA ALA A 295 6.53 2.38 3.89
C ALA A 295 6.58 0.86 3.72
N SER A 296 7.77 0.31 3.42
CA SER A 296 8.00 -1.10 3.16
C SER A 296 9.25 -1.61 3.89
N TYR A 297 9.18 -2.82 4.46
CA TYR A 297 10.32 -3.46 5.08
C TYR A 297 11.35 -3.96 4.05
N SER A 298 12.62 -3.87 4.40
CA SER A 298 13.64 -4.65 3.69
C SER A 298 13.41 -6.17 3.90
N PRO A 299 13.74 -7.02 2.93
CA PRO A 299 13.56 -8.47 3.02
C PRO A 299 14.20 -9.13 4.25
N ASP A 300 15.29 -8.57 4.76
CA ASP A 300 15.93 -9.01 6.02
C ASP A 300 15.26 -8.42 7.27
N GLY A 301 14.28 -7.52 7.09
CA GLY A 301 13.50 -6.88 8.15
C GLY A 301 14.29 -5.91 9.02
N ARG A 302 15.48 -5.49 8.60
CA ARG A 302 16.33 -4.57 9.39
C ARG A 302 16.09 -3.11 9.09
N GLN A 303 15.57 -2.81 7.90
CA GLN A 303 15.35 -1.46 7.41
C GLN A 303 13.91 -1.30 6.90
N ILE A 304 13.50 -0.05 6.76
CA ILE A 304 12.23 0.38 6.17
C ILE A 304 12.57 1.44 5.14
N VAL A 305 12.11 1.25 3.90
CA VAL A 305 12.03 2.33 2.91
C VAL A 305 10.69 3.02 3.06
N MET A 306 10.67 4.35 2.94
CA MET A 306 9.44 5.12 3.04
C MET A 306 9.48 6.35 2.15
N GLN A 307 8.30 6.85 1.81
CA GLN A 307 8.16 8.13 1.14
C GLN A 307 8.11 9.25 2.17
N PHE A 308 8.80 10.34 1.90
CA PHE A 308 8.80 11.53 2.74
C PHE A 308 8.70 12.81 1.89
N ASN A 309 7.92 13.78 2.37
CA ASN A 309 7.80 15.08 1.72
C ASN A 309 8.99 15.99 2.10
N GLY A 310 9.69 16.50 1.12
CA GLY A 310 10.79 17.43 1.30
C GLY A 310 10.59 18.76 0.55
N LYS A 311 11.48 19.73 0.77
CA LYS A 311 11.47 20.99 0.01
C LYS A 311 11.90 20.73 -1.43
N CYS A 312 11.13 21.24 -2.40
CA CYS A 312 11.52 21.27 -3.82
C CYS A 312 12.50 22.39 -4.11
N PRO A 313 13.47 22.19 -5.01
CA PRO A 313 14.32 23.28 -5.51
C PRO A 313 13.53 24.39 -6.21
N ALA A 314 12.37 24.08 -6.81
CA ALA A 314 11.59 24.97 -7.66
C ALA A 314 10.25 25.46 -7.04
N ARG A 315 10.12 25.55 -5.73
CA ARG A 315 8.91 25.81 -4.95
C ARG A 315 7.94 24.60 -4.90
N GLY A 316 7.38 24.34 -3.71
CA GLY A 316 6.40 23.29 -3.46
C GLY A 316 6.93 22.14 -2.61
N ILE A 317 6.19 21.03 -2.60
CA ILE A 317 6.49 19.81 -1.84
C ILE A 317 6.93 18.75 -2.83
N CYS A 318 8.13 18.21 -2.63
CA CYS A 318 8.64 17.05 -3.37
C CYS A 318 8.57 15.79 -2.50
N LYS A 319 8.31 14.68 -3.14
CA LYS A 319 8.27 13.37 -2.49
C LYS A 319 9.55 12.61 -2.83
N TYR A 320 10.26 12.17 -1.82
CA TYR A 320 11.51 11.44 -1.95
C TYR A 320 11.44 10.12 -1.18
N LEU A 321 12.24 9.16 -1.57
CA LEU A 321 12.45 7.96 -0.78
C LEU A 321 13.47 8.21 0.33
N TYR A 322 13.16 7.69 1.50
CA TYR A 322 14.02 7.66 2.68
C TYR A 322 14.16 6.24 3.17
N VAL A 323 15.22 5.96 3.87
CA VAL A 323 15.46 4.69 4.55
C VAL A 323 15.70 4.95 6.01
N MET A 324 15.16 4.10 6.88
CA MET A 324 15.42 4.08 8.31
C MET A 324 15.64 2.65 8.81
N ASN A 325 16.19 2.50 9.99
CA ASN A 325 16.21 1.22 10.67
C ASN A 325 14.78 0.79 11.06
N ALA A 326 14.53 -0.51 11.20
CA ALA A 326 13.21 -1.05 11.56
C ALA A 326 12.70 -0.59 12.94
N ASP A 327 13.57 -0.05 13.77
CA ASP A 327 13.21 0.56 15.05
C ASP A 327 12.84 2.05 14.96
N GLY A 328 12.90 2.64 13.75
CA GLY A 328 12.62 4.05 13.47
C GLY A 328 13.82 4.97 13.56
N SER A 329 15.00 4.48 13.97
CA SER A 329 16.23 5.27 14.04
C SER A 329 16.92 5.40 12.66
N GLY A 330 17.90 6.30 12.55
CA GLY A 330 18.79 6.38 11.40
C GLY A 330 18.12 6.84 10.10
N LEU A 331 17.02 7.60 10.18
CA LEU A 331 16.31 8.12 9.01
C LEU A 331 17.24 8.99 8.13
N HIS A 332 17.38 8.62 6.87
CA HIS A 332 18.17 9.35 5.90
C HIS A 332 17.58 9.26 4.48
N PRO A 333 17.83 10.25 3.60
CA PRO A 333 17.33 10.22 2.23
C PRO A 333 18.02 9.12 1.40
N LEU A 334 17.23 8.38 0.65
CA LEU A 334 17.71 7.56 -0.44
C LEU A 334 17.91 8.47 -1.65
N ARG A 335 19.15 8.69 -2.08
CA ARG A 335 19.49 9.62 -3.18
C ARG A 335 19.03 9.08 -4.53
N THR A 336 17.74 9.21 -4.83
CA THR A 336 17.14 8.79 -6.10
C THR A 336 17.46 9.75 -7.25
N GLY A 337 17.90 10.96 -6.94
CA GLY A 337 18.18 12.04 -7.91
C GLY A 337 16.93 12.72 -8.48
N VAL A 338 15.72 12.26 -8.11
CA VAL A 338 14.47 12.78 -8.68
C VAL A 338 13.37 12.90 -7.62
N PRO A 339 12.62 14.00 -7.64
CA PRO A 339 11.42 14.18 -6.81
C PRO A 339 10.22 13.38 -7.34
N PHE A 340 9.17 13.24 -6.53
CA PHE A 340 7.89 12.60 -6.86
C PHE A 340 7.92 11.09 -7.06
N THR A 341 8.53 10.42 -6.10
CA THR A 341 8.48 8.96 -5.95
C THR A 341 7.30 8.55 -5.05
N PHE A 342 6.64 7.44 -5.40
CA PHE A 342 5.47 6.93 -4.68
C PHE A 342 5.55 5.42 -4.56
N LEU A 343 4.74 4.84 -3.66
CA LEU A 343 4.45 3.42 -3.63
C LEU A 343 5.71 2.59 -3.85
N SER A 344 6.48 2.38 -2.79
CA SER A 344 7.70 1.59 -2.87
C SER A 344 7.53 0.23 -2.24
N ASP A 345 8.12 -0.79 -2.84
CA ASP A 345 8.26 -2.11 -2.27
C ASP A 345 9.72 -2.58 -2.39
N TRP A 346 10.21 -3.24 -1.33
CA TRP A 346 11.61 -3.68 -1.26
C TRP A 346 11.73 -5.18 -1.50
N GLY A 347 12.10 -5.56 -2.72
CA GLY A 347 12.25 -6.95 -3.13
C GLY A 347 13.47 -7.67 -2.57
N ARG A 348 13.44 -8.98 -2.59
CA ARG A 348 14.61 -9.84 -2.38
C ARG A 348 15.54 -9.80 -3.59
N ALA A 349 16.82 -10.02 -3.36
CA ALA A 349 17.71 -10.32 -4.47
C ALA A 349 17.32 -11.67 -5.07
N SER A 350 17.14 -11.72 -6.40
CA SER A 350 17.00 -12.99 -7.11
C SER A 350 18.28 -13.79 -6.97
N SER A 351 18.18 -15.04 -6.58
CA SER A 351 19.28 -16.01 -6.49
C SER A 351 19.90 -16.30 -7.86
#